data_f661902f103c0c48960beaf787757940
#
_entry.id   f661902f103c0c48960beaf787757940
#
_cell.length_a   1.000
_cell.length_b   1.000
_cell.length_c   1.000
_cell.angle_alpha   90.00
_cell.angle_beta   90.00
_cell.angle_gamma   90.00
#
_symmetry.space_group_name_H-M   'P 1'
#
loop_
_entity.id
_entity.type
_entity.pdbx_description
1 polymer ?
#
loop_
_entity_poly.entity_id
_entity_poly.type
_entity_poly.pdbx_seq_one_letter_code
_entity_poly.pdbx_strand_id
1 'polypeptide(L)'
;MPLLTAKTSTFQFVVRGWVLDFGKFRQYLRDKYGIAKAFLFIGYVYENQDLYTSLQKDGYILVFKPTLKLPSGKVKGNVDAELVLHAMIEYDNYDKALIVTGDGDLYCLVDYLIKNDKMLNLMVPNRNSFSSLFRRLRPHIVFMNELGGKLEYVKSDK
;
A
#
# COMPACT_ATOMS: atom_id res chain seq x y z
N MET A 1 -16.49 1.24 6.25
CA MET A 1 -15.59 2.14 5.49
C MET A 1 -14.27 1.43 5.26
N PRO A 2 -13.95 1.12 4.01
CA PRO A 2 -12.72 0.38 3.73
C PRO A 2 -11.46 1.18 4.03
N LEU A 3 -10.47 0.49 4.56
CA LEU A 3 -9.14 1.00 4.88
C LEU A 3 -8.15 0.48 3.85
N LEU A 4 -7.36 1.36 3.27
CA LEU A 4 -6.21 0.97 2.46
C LEU A 4 -4.95 1.08 3.31
N THR A 5 -4.14 0.05 3.27
CA THR A 5 -2.78 0.13 3.79
C THR A 5 -1.81 -0.26 2.68
N ALA A 6 -0.82 0.56 2.46
CA ALA A 6 0.24 0.29 1.50
C ALA A 6 1.59 0.61 2.10
N LYS A 7 2.54 -0.24 1.80
CA LYS A 7 3.94 -0.08 2.19
C LYS A 7 4.72 0.45 0.99
N THR A 8 5.45 1.52 1.16
CA THR A 8 6.44 1.94 0.17
C THR A 8 7.73 2.34 0.88
N SER A 9 8.82 1.81 0.41
CA SER A 9 10.16 2.12 0.88
C SER A 9 10.95 2.92 -0.15
N THR A 10 10.37 3.15 -1.32
CA THR A 10 11.04 3.79 -2.44
C THR A 10 10.27 5.00 -2.94
N PHE A 11 10.98 5.92 -3.58
CA PHE A 11 10.41 7.10 -4.20
C PHE A 11 9.38 6.77 -5.28
N GLN A 12 9.54 5.62 -5.94
CA GLN A 12 8.65 5.16 -6.98
C GLN A 12 8.09 3.79 -6.62
N PHE A 13 6.80 3.62 -6.80
CA PHE A 13 6.16 2.32 -6.69
C PHE A 13 6.06 1.73 -8.08
N VAL A 14 6.92 0.76 -8.37
CA VAL A 14 6.99 0.11 -9.68
C VAL A 14 6.15 -1.16 -9.67
N VAL A 15 5.19 -1.23 -10.58
CA VAL A 15 4.43 -2.43 -10.87
C VAL A 15 4.91 -2.92 -12.22
N ARG A 16 5.57 -4.04 -12.27
CA ARG A 16 6.10 -4.73 -13.45
C ARG A 16 6.05 -3.91 -14.76
N GLY A 17 7.07 -3.11 -15.00
CA GLY A 17 7.22 -2.36 -16.25
C GLY A 17 6.52 -1.02 -16.32
N TRP A 18 5.79 -0.61 -15.27
CA TRP A 18 5.19 0.71 -15.22
C TRP A 18 5.24 1.30 -13.80
N VAL A 19 5.17 2.61 -13.71
CA VAL A 19 5.23 3.35 -12.45
C VAL A 19 3.83 3.79 -12.06
N LEU A 20 3.46 3.57 -10.78
CA LEU A 20 2.15 3.93 -10.27
C LEU A 20 1.99 5.44 -10.14
N ASP A 21 0.90 5.96 -10.69
CA ASP A 21 0.42 7.30 -10.39
C ASP A 21 -0.47 7.24 -9.14
N PHE A 22 0.01 7.76 -8.02
CA PHE A 22 -0.69 7.70 -6.74
C PHE A 22 -2.01 8.46 -6.75
N GLY A 23 -2.10 9.56 -7.48
CA GLY A 23 -3.36 10.32 -7.62
C GLY A 23 -4.43 9.52 -8.34
N LYS A 24 -4.06 8.90 -9.48
CA LYS A 24 -4.96 8.00 -10.21
C LYS A 24 -5.38 6.80 -9.37
N PHE A 25 -4.44 6.23 -8.62
CA PHE A 25 -4.70 5.10 -7.76
C PHE A 25 -5.68 5.46 -6.64
N ARG A 26 -5.50 6.62 -6.00
CA ARG A 26 -6.42 7.10 -4.97
C ARG A 26 -7.85 7.25 -5.52
N GLN A 27 -7.98 7.82 -6.70
CA GLN A 27 -9.27 7.97 -7.37
C GLN A 27 -9.90 6.62 -7.72
N TYR A 28 -9.10 5.70 -8.24
CA TYR A 28 -9.53 4.34 -8.57
C TYR A 28 -10.06 3.59 -7.35
N LEU A 29 -9.36 3.69 -6.23
CA LEU A 29 -9.77 3.06 -4.98
C LEU A 29 -11.10 3.63 -4.47
N ARG A 30 -11.30 4.93 -4.60
CA ARG A 30 -12.54 5.58 -4.23
C ARG A 30 -13.69 5.13 -5.13
N ASP A 31 -13.47 5.15 -6.43
CA ASP A 31 -14.53 4.88 -7.41
C ASP A 31 -14.93 3.40 -7.44
N LYS A 32 -13.96 2.51 -7.39
CA LYS A 32 -14.23 1.07 -7.52
C LYS A 32 -14.57 0.40 -6.19
N TYR A 33 -13.87 0.76 -5.11
CA TYR A 33 -13.98 0.07 -3.83
C TYR A 33 -14.63 0.92 -2.74
N GLY A 34 -14.96 2.17 -3.01
CA GLY A 34 -15.55 3.06 -2.02
C GLY A 34 -14.63 3.39 -0.85
N ILE A 35 -13.32 3.36 -1.07
CA ILE A 35 -12.35 3.58 0.01
C ILE A 35 -12.35 5.03 0.43
N ALA A 36 -12.76 5.27 1.69
CA ALA A 36 -12.83 6.62 2.24
C ALA A 36 -11.51 7.09 2.84
N LYS A 37 -10.76 6.21 3.49
CA LYS A 37 -9.45 6.51 4.08
C LYS A 37 -8.38 5.62 3.48
N ALA A 38 -7.32 6.24 2.98
CA ALA A 38 -6.17 5.54 2.40
C ALA A 38 -4.91 5.90 3.17
N PHE A 39 -4.35 4.93 3.88
CA PHE A 39 -3.13 5.10 4.66
C PHE A 39 -1.92 4.63 3.86
N LEU A 40 -0.86 5.43 3.87
CA LEU A 40 0.44 5.04 3.35
C LEU A 40 1.44 5.00 4.49
N PHE A 41 2.07 3.86 4.68
CA PHE A 41 3.11 3.65 5.68
C PHE A 41 4.47 3.82 5.03
N ILE A 42 5.22 4.81 5.45
CA ILE A 42 6.43 5.27 4.77
C ILE A 42 7.57 5.44 5.78
N GLY A 43 8.75 4.90 5.46
CA GLY A 43 9.97 5.29 6.14
C GLY A 43 10.29 6.76 5.85
N TYR A 44 10.45 7.56 6.89
CA TYR A 44 10.65 8.99 6.74
C TYR A 44 12.04 9.32 6.18
N VAL A 45 12.08 10.09 5.10
CA VAL A 45 13.30 10.62 4.50
C VAL A 45 13.11 12.12 4.33
N TYR A 46 13.98 12.92 4.98
CA TYR A 46 13.86 14.39 5.04
C TYR A 46 13.77 15.02 3.65
N GLU A 47 14.54 14.53 2.69
CA GLU A 47 14.62 15.06 1.33
C GLU A 47 13.34 14.89 0.51
N ASN A 48 12.39 14.07 0.97
CA ASN A 48 11.18 13.74 0.22
C ASN A 48 9.95 14.58 0.63
N GLN A 49 10.14 15.77 1.17
CA GLN A 49 9.02 16.62 1.64
C GLN A 49 8.00 16.94 0.54
N ASP A 50 8.47 17.23 -0.68
CA ASP A 50 7.58 17.55 -1.79
C ASP A 50 6.71 16.36 -2.18
N LEU A 51 7.28 15.15 -2.14
CA LEU A 51 6.54 13.91 -2.36
C LEU A 51 5.44 13.74 -1.30
N TYR A 52 5.77 13.93 -0.04
CA TYR A 52 4.80 13.77 1.05
C TYR A 52 3.65 14.77 0.93
N THR A 53 3.96 16.03 0.61
CA THR A 53 2.94 17.05 0.37
C THR A 53 2.03 16.66 -0.80
N SER A 54 2.60 16.15 -1.89
CA SER A 54 1.84 15.71 -3.05
C SER A 54 0.89 14.54 -2.69
N LEU A 55 1.38 13.56 -1.95
CA LEU A 55 0.57 12.42 -1.52
C LEU A 55 -0.59 12.85 -0.61
N GLN A 56 -0.35 13.80 0.29
CA GLN A 56 -1.40 14.34 1.15
C GLN A 56 -2.48 15.07 0.33
N LYS A 57 -2.07 15.83 -0.68
CA LYS A 57 -3.01 16.49 -1.59
C LYS A 57 -3.84 15.49 -2.39
N ASP A 58 -3.27 14.34 -2.71
CA ASP A 58 -3.99 13.26 -3.39
C ASP A 58 -5.00 12.57 -2.48
N GLY A 59 -4.96 12.84 -1.18
CA GLY A 59 -5.92 12.31 -0.22
C GLY A 59 -5.43 11.11 0.58
N TYR A 60 -4.11 10.89 0.65
CA TYR A 60 -3.54 9.87 1.52
C TYR A 60 -3.25 10.39 2.92
N ILE A 61 -3.44 9.53 3.90
CA ILE A 61 -3.00 9.76 5.27
C ILE A 61 -1.64 9.08 5.42
N LEU A 62 -0.61 9.86 5.69
CA LEU A 62 0.75 9.34 5.79
C LEU A 62 1.08 8.96 7.23
N VAL A 63 1.60 7.75 7.40
CA VAL A 63 2.10 7.27 8.69
C VAL A 63 3.60 7.03 8.53
N PHE A 64 4.40 7.83 9.22
CA PHE A 64 5.84 7.79 9.10
C PHE A 64 6.48 6.93 10.17
N LYS A 65 7.54 6.25 9.76
CA LYS A 65 8.47 5.58 10.67
C LYS A 65 9.84 6.26 10.57
N PRO A 66 10.49 6.57 11.69
CA PRO A 66 11.88 7.02 11.64
C PRO A 66 12.76 5.99 10.94
N THR A 67 13.64 6.45 10.05
CA THR A 67 14.57 5.58 9.34
C THR A 67 15.96 5.66 9.96
N LEU A 68 16.71 4.56 9.85
CA LEU A 68 18.10 4.50 10.25
C LEU A 68 18.97 4.44 9.00
N LYS A 69 19.91 5.40 8.88
CA LYS A 69 20.93 5.33 7.85
C LYS A 69 22.10 4.48 8.38
N LEU A 70 22.30 3.33 7.76
CA LEU A 70 23.39 2.43 8.12
C LEU A 70 24.74 2.96 7.61
N PRO A 71 25.88 2.55 8.21
CA PRO A 71 27.20 2.93 7.72
C PRO A 71 27.44 2.63 6.24
N SER A 72 26.76 1.62 5.69
CA SER A 72 26.79 1.25 4.27
C SER A 72 26.03 2.24 3.36
N GLY A 73 25.35 3.24 3.90
CA GLY A 73 24.48 4.15 3.18
C GLY A 73 23.06 3.65 2.96
N LYS A 74 22.76 2.41 3.31
CA LYS A 74 21.39 1.85 3.25
C LYS A 74 20.50 2.49 4.32
N VAL A 75 19.25 2.76 3.93
CA VAL A 75 18.23 3.24 4.85
C VAL A 75 17.39 2.05 5.31
N LYS A 76 17.34 1.84 6.62
CA LYS A 76 16.51 0.81 7.24
C LYS A 76 15.21 1.42 7.75
N GLY A 77 14.09 1.01 7.18
CA GLY A 77 12.78 1.57 7.54
C GLY A 77 11.64 0.63 7.16
N ASN A 78 11.67 -0.63 7.65
CA ASN A 78 10.57 -1.57 7.45
C ASN A 78 9.35 -1.08 8.25
N VAL A 79 8.20 -0.93 7.58
CA VAL A 79 6.96 -0.38 8.15
C VAL A 79 5.88 -1.43 8.40
N ASP A 80 6.20 -2.71 8.31
CA ASP A 80 5.20 -3.79 8.46
C ASP A 80 4.56 -3.77 9.85
N ALA A 81 5.35 -3.54 10.91
CA ALA A 81 4.84 -3.47 12.27
C ALA A 81 3.87 -2.30 12.45
N GLU A 82 4.21 -1.14 11.89
CA GLU A 82 3.35 0.04 11.94
C GLU A 82 2.03 -0.21 11.19
N LEU A 83 2.08 -0.88 10.05
CA LEU A 83 0.90 -1.22 9.28
C LEU A 83 -0.02 -2.14 10.07
N VAL A 84 0.53 -3.21 10.66
CA VAL A 84 -0.25 -4.16 11.47
C VAL A 84 -0.86 -3.45 12.67
N LEU A 85 -0.07 -2.65 13.38
CA LEU A 85 -0.55 -1.92 14.56
C LEU A 85 -1.69 -0.96 14.20
N HIS A 86 -1.55 -0.16 13.15
CA HIS A 86 -2.60 0.76 12.72
C HIS A 86 -3.86 0.05 12.23
N ALA A 87 -3.70 -1.06 11.53
CA ALA A 87 -4.86 -1.87 11.12
C ALA A 87 -5.67 -2.33 12.33
N MET A 88 -5.02 -2.62 13.45
CA MET A 88 -5.70 -3.03 14.67
C MET A 88 -6.20 -1.85 15.49
N ILE A 89 -5.48 -0.73 15.53
CA ILE A 89 -5.95 0.51 16.18
C ILE A 89 -7.26 0.98 15.53
N GLU A 90 -7.33 0.95 14.20
CA GLU A 90 -8.49 1.39 13.43
C GLU A 90 -9.56 0.28 13.23
N TYR A 91 -9.36 -0.89 13.82
CA TYR A 91 -10.16 -2.09 13.56
C TYR A 91 -11.66 -1.85 13.67
N ASP A 92 -12.13 -1.12 14.68
CA ASP A 92 -13.54 -0.84 14.88
C ASP A 92 -14.07 0.30 14.00
N ASN A 93 -13.19 1.03 13.33
CA ASN A 93 -13.52 2.20 12.52
C ASN A 93 -13.71 1.89 11.04
N TYR A 94 -13.47 0.66 10.60
CA TYR A 94 -13.72 0.25 9.23
C TYR A 94 -14.50 -1.07 9.17
N ASP A 95 -15.32 -1.21 8.14
CA ASP A 95 -16.03 -2.46 7.89
C ASP A 95 -15.11 -3.50 7.26
N LYS A 96 -14.38 -3.11 6.24
CA LYS A 96 -13.45 -3.97 5.52
C LYS A 96 -12.18 -3.21 5.13
N ALA A 97 -11.08 -3.93 5.10
CA ALA A 97 -9.76 -3.40 4.71
C ALA A 97 -9.33 -3.92 3.34
N LEU A 98 -8.73 -3.04 2.56
CA LEU A 98 -7.98 -3.41 1.37
C LEU A 98 -6.50 -3.18 1.67
N ILE A 99 -5.68 -4.22 1.54
CA ILE A 99 -4.25 -4.16 1.83
C ILE A 99 -3.48 -4.35 0.52
N VAL A 100 -2.52 -3.47 0.28
CA VAL A 100 -1.63 -3.56 -0.89
C VAL A 100 -0.28 -4.06 -0.43
N THR A 101 0.03 -5.31 -0.73
CA THR A 101 1.31 -5.93 -0.39
C THR A 101 1.54 -7.22 -1.16
N GLY A 102 2.79 -7.59 -1.34
CA GLY A 102 3.21 -8.93 -1.78
C GLY A 102 4.06 -9.63 -0.73
N ASP A 103 4.21 -9.01 0.45
CA ASP A 103 5.12 -9.46 1.50
C ASP A 103 4.43 -10.43 2.46
N GLY A 104 4.96 -11.63 2.56
CA GLY A 104 4.43 -12.69 3.44
C GLY A 104 4.48 -12.36 4.92
N ASP A 105 5.28 -11.37 5.34
CA ASP A 105 5.31 -10.94 6.74
C ASP A 105 3.96 -10.39 7.20
N LEU A 106 3.10 -9.97 6.26
CA LEU A 106 1.75 -9.50 6.56
C LEU A 106 0.68 -10.59 6.49
N TYR A 107 1.08 -11.85 6.26
CA TYR A 107 0.12 -12.96 6.18
C TYR A 107 -0.76 -13.07 7.44
N CYS A 108 -0.17 -12.93 8.61
CA CYS A 108 -0.94 -13.07 9.86
C CYS A 108 -2.06 -12.02 9.97
N LEU A 109 -1.82 -10.80 9.53
CA LEU A 109 -2.84 -9.76 9.51
C LEU A 109 -3.94 -10.08 8.49
N VAL A 110 -3.55 -10.44 7.28
CA VAL A 110 -4.51 -10.75 6.20
C VAL A 110 -5.38 -11.94 6.60
N ASP A 111 -4.79 -13.01 7.12
CA ASP A 111 -5.50 -14.19 7.58
C ASP A 111 -6.49 -13.85 8.71
N TYR A 112 -6.06 -13.07 9.67
CA TYR A 112 -6.91 -12.62 10.77
C TYR A 112 -8.12 -11.81 10.27
N LEU A 113 -7.89 -10.87 9.35
CA LEU A 113 -8.97 -10.06 8.78
C LEU A 113 -9.95 -10.90 7.96
N ILE A 114 -9.46 -11.89 7.21
CA ILE A 114 -10.33 -12.81 6.47
C ILE A 114 -11.21 -13.61 7.43
N LYS A 115 -10.64 -14.17 8.49
CA LYS A 115 -11.37 -14.98 9.48
C LYS A 115 -12.45 -14.18 10.21
N ASN A 116 -12.27 -12.88 10.33
CA ASN A 116 -13.21 -11.99 10.99
C ASN A 116 -14.10 -11.21 10.00
N ASP A 117 -14.13 -11.63 8.74
CA ASP A 117 -14.93 -10.99 7.67
C ASP A 117 -14.65 -9.48 7.54
N LYS A 118 -13.40 -9.09 7.74
CA LYS A 118 -12.94 -7.69 7.64
C LYS A 118 -11.96 -7.46 6.49
N MET A 119 -11.81 -8.43 5.59
CA MET A 119 -10.94 -8.28 4.43
C MET A 119 -11.76 -8.05 3.17
N LEU A 120 -11.54 -6.91 2.52
CA LEU A 120 -12.15 -6.63 1.21
C LEU A 120 -11.36 -7.36 0.10
N ASN A 121 -10.10 -6.98 -0.05
CA ASN A 121 -9.18 -7.62 -0.98
C ASN A 121 -7.73 -7.43 -0.53
N LEU A 122 -6.90 -8.40 -0.91
CA LEU A 122 -5.45 -8.28 -0.91
C LEU A 122 -5.02 -7.89 -2.32
N MET A 123 -4.50 -6.70 -2.48
CA MET A 123 -4.02 -6.22 -3.78
C MET A 123 -2.52 -6.47 -3.88
N VAL A 124 -2.13 -7.30 -4.83
CA VAL A 124 -0.73 -7.71 -5.01
C VAL A 124 -0.13 -6.94 -6.18
N PRO A 125 0.97 -6.18 -5.96
CA PRO A 125 1.57 -5.36 -7.02
C PRO A 125 2.09 -6.16 -8.20
N ASN A 126 2.65 -7.35 -7.96
CA ASN A 126 3.27 -8.15 -9.02
C ASN A 126 2.94 -9.63 -8.84
N ARG A 127 2.16 -10.19 -9.79
CA ARG A 127 1.76 -11.60 -9.76
C ARG A 127 2.92 -12.59 -9.84
N ASN A 128 4.08 -12.16 -10.35
CA ASN A 128 5.24 -13.01 -10.50
C ASN A 128 6.22 -12.92 -9.33
N SER A 129 5.95 -12.04 -8.37
CA SER A 129 6.83 -11.80 -7.22
C SER A 129 6.00 -11.46 -5.99
N PHE A 130 5.35 -12.48 -5.43
CA PHE A 130 4.65 -12.34 -4.16
C PHE A 130 4.83 -13.61 -3.33
N SER A 131 4.64 -13.49 -2.03
CA SER A 131 4.85 -14.61 -1.10
C SER A 131 3.96 -15.80 -1.46
N SER A 132 4.55 -17.00 -1.43
CA SER A 132 3.80 -18.25 -1.61
C SER A 132 2.75 -18.49 -0.53
N LEU A 133 2.89 -17.84 0.64
CA LEU A 133 1.89 -17.91 1.69
C LEU A 133 0.53 -17.39 1.22
N PHE A 134 0.51 -16.41 0.32
CA PHE A 134 -0.73 -15.83 -0.18
C PHE A 134 -1.45 -16.70 -1.23
N ARG A 135 -0.82 -17.76 -1.73
CA ARG A 135 -1.46 -18.63 -2.73
C ARG A 135 -2.75 -19.26 -2.22
N ARG A 136 -2.83 -19.53 -0.93
CA ARG A 136 -4.03 -20.07 -0.28
C ARG A 136 -5.19 -19.07 -0.23
N LEU A 137 -4.88 -17.79 -0.43
CA LEU A 137 -5.83 -16.69 -0.34
C LEU A 137 -6.29 -16.17 -1.70
N ARG A 138 -6.09 -16.94 -2.77
CA ARG A 138 -6.40 -16.53 -4.15
C ARG A 138 -7.76 -15.89 -4.35
N PRO A 139 -8.86 -16.41 -3.74
CA PRO A 139 -10.17 -15.77 -3.90
C PRO A 139 -10.23 -14.32 -3.42
N HIS A 140 -9.31 -13.92 -2.56
CA HIS A 140 -9.23 -12.56 -2.01
C HIS A 140 -8.19 -11.67 -2.72
N ILE A 141 -7.45 -12.21 -3.69
CA ILE A 141 -6.33 -11.50 -4.33
C ILE A 141 -6.80 -10.78 -5.59
N VAL A 142 -6.34 -9.53 -5.74
CA VAL A 142 -6.41 -8.75 -6.97
C VAL A 142 -4.99 -8.37 -7.38
N PHE A 143 -4.60 -8.65 -8.62
CA PHE A 143 -3.28 -8.30 -9.12
C PHE A 143 -3.30 -6.95 -9.81
N MET A 144 -2.30 -6.11 -9.52
CA MET A 144 -2.18 -4.78 -10.12
C MET A 144 -1.61 -4.80 -11.55
N ASN A 145 -1.09 -5.95 -12.01
CA ASN A 145 -0.44 -6.08 -13.31
C ASN A 145 -1.28 -5.59 -14.48
N GLU A 146 -2.59 -5.79 -14.42
CA GLU A 146 -3.52 -5.47 -15.52
C GLU A 146 -4.07 -4.05 -15.44
N LEU A 147 -3.66 -3.27 -14.43
CA LEU A 147 -4.18 -1.93 -14.19
C LEU A 147 -3.28 -0.82 -14.79
N GLY A 148 -2.21 -1.19 -15.51
CA GLY A 148 -1.23 -0.24 -16.04
C GLY A 148 -1.84 0.87 -16.85
N GLY A 149 -2.75 0.56 -17.76
CA GLY A 149 -3.41 1.56 -18.61
C GLY A 149 -4.24 2.58 -17.84
N LYS A 150 -4.73 2.22 -16.65
CA LYS A 150 -5.55 3.10 -15.81
C LYS A 150 -4.73 3.89 -14.78
N LEU A 151 -3.64 3.29 -14.29
CA LEU A 151 -2.94 3.77 -13.09
C LEU A 151 -1.51 4.23 -13.37
N GLU A 152 -1.03 4.08 -14.60
CA GLU A 152 0.33 4.43 -14.96
C GLU A 152 0.57 5.93 -14.88
N TYR A 153 1.69 6.29 -14.29
CA TYR A 153 2.19 7.66 -14.31
C TYR A 153 2.67 8.01 -15.72
N VAL A 154 2.09 9.06 -16.27
CA VAL A 154 2.49 9.59 -17.58
C VAL A 154 3.13 10.95 -17.37
N LYS A 155 4.40 11.09 -17.78
CA LYS A 155 5.09 12.37 -17.72
C LYS A 155 4.41 13.37 -18.66
N SER A 156 3.95 14.48 -18.11
CA SER A 156 3.35 15.54 -18.90
C SER A 156 4.44 16.29 -19.69
N ASP A 157 4.24 16.44 -20.99
CA ASP A 157 5.12 17.20 -21.90
C ASP A 157 4.91 18.71 -21.76
N LYS A 158 5.01 19.23 -20.56
CA LYS A 158 4.93 20.69 -20.35
C LYS A 158 6.29 21.27 -20.04
#